data_e85e48b01d844f7bda1a1c95a4fdb777
#
_entry.id   e85e48b01d844f7bda1a1c95a4fdb777
#
_cell.length_a   1.000
_cell.length_b   1.000
_cell.length_c   1.000
_cell.angle_alpha   90.00
_cell.angle_beta   90.00
_cell.angle_gamma   90.00
#
_symmetry.space_group_name_H-M   'P 1'
#
loop_
_entity.id
_entity.type
_entity.pdbx_description
1 polymer ?
#
loop_
_entity_poly.entity_id
_entity_poly.type
_entity_poly.pdbx_seq_one_letter_code
_entity_poly.pdbx_strand_id
1 'polypeptide(L)'
;TNIKRRPSIIVMKYLQEFGYRVIPVNPFSVGKEIYGENVVAQLEDIKIPIDIVDIFRPSTETPELAKQTVKIQAKVLWLQYGIQNDEAEKILKSKNITYIANKCIKQEYQRLFLKVSPVFPALKN
;
A
#
# COMPACT_ATOMS: atom_id res chain seq x y z
N THR A 1 1.46 -4.45 20.78
CA THR A 1 1.20 -3.15 20.12
C THR A 1 -0.18 -3.15 19.53
N ASN A 2 -0.92 -2.08 19.71
CA ASN A 2 -2.24 -1.94 19.11
C ASN A 2 -2.13 -1.84 17.59
N ILE A 3 -2.63 -2.82 16.88
CA ILE A 3 -2.53 -2.89 15.42
C ILE A 3 -3.17 -1.66 14.74
N LYS A 4 -4.23 -1.10 15.33
CA LYS A 4 -4.94 0.06 14.75
C LYS A 4 -4.14 1.36 14.80
N ARG A 5 -3.01 1.38 15.51
CA ARG A 5 -2.11 2.54 15.56
C ARG A 5 -1.00 2.48 14.51
N ARG A 6 -0.87 1.38 13.78
CA ARG A 6 0.17 1.27 12.74
C ARG A 6 -0.14 2.23 11.59
N PRO A 7 0.88 2.84 10.98
CA PRO A 7 0.67 3.76 9.85
C PRO A 7 -0.15 3.16 8.72
N SER A 8 0.11 1.89 8.38
CA SER A 8 -0.64 1.21 7.31
C SER A 8 -2.13 1.13 7.62
N ILE A 9 -2.48 0.89 8.87
CA ILE A 9 -3.88 0.76 9.28
C ILE A 9 -4.55 2.13 9.34
N ILE A 10 -3.83 3.17 9.75
CA ILE A 10 -4.34 4.54 9.73
C ILE A 10 -4.68 4.96 8.30
N VAL A 11 -3.79 4.67 7.35
CA VAL A 11 -4.02 4.96 5.93
C VAL A 11 -5.18 4.14 5.39
N MET A 12 -5.27 2.86 5.75
CA MET A 12 -6.38 2.00 5.36
C MET A 12 -7.73 2.59 5.76
N LYS A 13 -7.85 3.00 7.03
CA LYS A 13 -9.09 3.60 7.54
C LYS A 13 -9.44 4.87 6.77
N TYR A 14 -8.44 5.71 6.54
CA TYR A 14 -8.62 6.96 5.80
C TYR A 14 -9.16 6.71 4.39
N LEU A 15 -8.55 5.79 3.66
CA LEU A 15 -8.97 5.47 2.30
C LEU A 15 -10.37 4.87 2.26
N GLN A 16 -10.71 4.01 3.24
CA GLN A 16 -12.06 3.46 3.33
C GLN A 16 -13.10 4.54 3.51
N GLU A 17 -12.80 5.58 4.29
CA GLU A 17 -13.73 6.69 4.51
C GLU A 17 -14.03 7.45 3.22
N PHE A 18 -13.14 7.40 2.23
CA PHE A 18 -13.36 8.00 0.92
C PHE A 18 -13.86 7.00 -0.12
N GLY A 19 -14.34 5.84 0.31
CA GLY A 19 -15.01 4.89 -0.57
C GLY A 19 -14.13 3.84 -1.22
N TYR A 20 -12.85 3.79 -0.89
CA TYR A 20 -11.96 2.77 -1.45
C TYR A 20 -12.07 1.47 -0.67
N ARG A 21 -12.03 0.37 -1.39
CA ARG A 21 -11.89 -0.94 -0.77
C ARG A 21 -10.41 -1.20 -0.54
N VAL A 22 -10.04 -1.54 0.69
CA VAL A 22 -8.63 -1.78 1.06
C VAL A 22 -8.51 -3.17 1.66
N ILE A 23 -7.70 -4.03 1.03
CA ILE A 23 -7.48 -5.40 1.48
C ILE A 23 -6.13 -5.46 2.18
N PRO A 24 -6.10 -5.77 3.50
CA PRO A 24 -4.83 -5.83 4.23
C PRO A 24 -4.09 -7.14 3.94
N VAL A 25 -2.78 -7.02 3.70
CA VAL A 25 -1.92 -8.18 3.40
C VAL A 25 -0.82 -8.25 4.45
N ASN A 26 -0.79 -9.33 5.22
CA ASN A 26 0.24 -9.55 6.23
C ASN A 26 0.28 -11.03 6.62
N PRO A 27 1.40 -11.74 6.34
CA PRO A 27 1.46 -13.18 6.65
C PRO A 27 1.40 -13.47 8.16
N PHE A 28 1.70 -12.49 9.01
CA PHE A 28 1.69 -12.68 10.47
C PHE A 28 0.35 -12.37 11.10
N SER A 29 -0.63 -11.88 10.34
CA SER A 29 -1.94 -11.48 10.87
C SER A 29 -3.10 -12.18 10.15
N VAL A 30 -2.83 -13.23 9.42
CA VAL A 30 -3.85 -14.02 8.71
C VAL A 30 -4.89 -14.53 9.71
N GLY A 31 -6.17 -14.47 9.31
CA GLY A 31 -7.27 -14.88 10.17
C GLY A 31 -7.86 -13.76 11.01
N LYS A 32 -7.21 -12.60 11.04
CA LYS A 32 -7.75 -11.42 11.71
C LYS A 32 -8.62 -10.62 10.73
N GLU A 33 -9.54 -9.85 11.28
CA GLU A 33 -10.37 -8.93 10.52
C GLU A 33 -10.01 -7.51 10.94
N ILE A 34 -9.77 -6.64 9.98
CA ILE A 34 -9.45 -5.23 10.22
C ILE A 34 -10.43 -4.37 9.42
N TYR A 35 -11.22 -3.59 10.13
CA TYR A 35 -12.21 -2.70 9.53
C TYR A 35 -13.07 -3.39 8.46
N GLY A 36 -13.54 -4.61 8.77
CA GLY A 36 -14.42 -5.35 7.88
C GLY A 36 -13.74 -6.15 6.78
N GLU A 37 -12.41 -6.12 6.70
CA GLU A 37 -11.67 -6.89 5.69
C GLU A 37 -10.82 -7.96 6.36
N ASN A 38 -10.83 -9.16 5.79
CA ASN A 38 -9.99 -10.25 6.28
C ASN A 38 -8.55 -10.06 5.79
N VAL A 39 -7.60 -10.24 6.71
CA VAL A 39 -6.18 -10.17 6.36
C VAL A 39 -5.78 -11.39 5.55
N VAL A 40 -5.16 -11.19 4.40
CA VAL A 40 -4.62 -12.27 3.57
C VAL A 40 -3.11 -12.36 3.75
N ALA A 41 -2.54 -13.53 3.48
CA ALA A 41 -1.11 -13.77 3.68
C ALA A 41 -0.25 -13.09 2.62
N GLN A 42 -0.66 -13.15 1.36
CA GLN A 42 0.12 -12.69 0.22
C GLN A 42 -0.76 -12.00 -0.81
N LEU A 43 -0.13 -11.16 -1.64
CA LEU A 43 -0.87 -10.50 -2.73
C LEU A 43 -1.54 -11.51 -3.66
N GLU A 44 -0.89 -12.63 -3.91
CA GLU A 44 -1.42 -13.67 -4.81
C GLU A 44 -2.73 -14.29 -4.32
N ASP A 45 -3.03 -14.16 -3.02
CA ASP A 45 -4.27 -14.69 -2.44
C ASP A 45 -5.48 -13.85 -2.80
N ILE A 46 -5.26 -12.64 -3.31
CA ILE A 46 -6.35 -11.74 -3.69
C ILE A 46 -6.83 -12.14 -5.09
N LYS A 47 -8.13 -12.46 -5.20
CA LYS A 47 -8.70 -12.98 -6.45
C LYS A 47 -9.56 -11.96 -7.21
N ILE A 48 -9.56 -10.71 -6.77
CA ILE A 48 -10.26 -9.63 -7.46
C ILE A 48 -9.24 -8.68 -8.08
N PRO A 49 -9.62 -7.91 -9.11
CA PRO A 49 -8.71 -6.92 -9.70
C PRO A 49 -8.26 -5.90 -8.66
N ILE A 50 -6.97 -5.58 -8.68
CA ILE A 50 -6.36 -4.60 -7.78
C ILE A 50 -5.78 -3.46 -8.61
N ASP A 51 -6.13 -2.24 -8.25
CA ASP A 51 -5.60 -1.06 -8.94
C ASP A 51 -4.24 -0.64 -8.37
N ILE A 52 -4.12 -0.58 -7.06
CA ILE A 52 -2.92 -0.08 -6.38
C ILE A 52 -2.48 -1.06 -5.30
N VAL A 53 -1.19 -1.39 -5.32
CA VAL A 53 -0.53 -2.09 -4.22
C VAL A 53 0.25 -1.04 -3.44
N ASP A 54 -0.16 -0.78 -2.20
CA ASP A 54 0.42 0.25 -1.34
C ASP A 54 1.29 -0.42 -0.27
N ILE A 55 2.59 -0.13 -0.27
CA ILE A 55 3.58 -0.88 0.49
C ILE A 55 4.12 -0.09 1.67
N PHE A 56 4.07 -0.71 2.86
CA PHE A 56 4.62 -0.21 4.12
C PHE A 56 5.74 -1.12 4.64
N ARG A 57 6.44 -1.83 3.74
CA ARG A 57 7.52 -2.74 4.10
C ARG A 57 8.88 -2.10 3.82
N PRO A 58 9.97 -2.58 4.47
CA PRO A 58 11.31 -2.05 4.19
C PRO A 58 11.67 -2.12 2.71
N SER A 59 12.48 -1.17 2.26
CA SER A 59 12.88 -1.07 0.85
C SER A 59 13.48 -2.36 0.30
N THR A 60 14.19 -3.12 1.13
CA THR A 60 14.84 -4.38 0.72
C THR A 60 13.84 -5.46 0.33
N GLU A 61 12.59 -5.38 0.80
CA GLU A 61 11.57 -6.37 0.46
C GLU A 61 10.80 -6.01 -0.81
N THR A 62 10.99 -4.81 -1.33
CA THR A 62 10.16 -4.32 -2.43
C THR A 62 10.40 -4.97 -3.78
N PRO A 63 11.62 -5.46 -4.14
CA PRO A 63 11.77 -6.20 -5.39
C PRO A 63 10.87 -7.44 -5.48
N GLU A 64 10.77 -8.21 -4.40
CA GLU A 64 9.89 -9.39 -4.38
C GLU A 64 8.43 -8.99 -4.45
N LEU A 65 8.06 -7.93 -3.74
CA LEU A 65 6.69 -7.40 -3.77
C LEU A 65 6.36 -6.84 -5.16
N ALA A 66 7.34 -6.27 -5.87
CA ALA A 66 7.14 -5.83 -7.24
C ALA A 66 6.82 -7.01 -8.16
N LYS A 67 7.52 -8.14 -7.99
CA LYS A 67 7.23 -9.35 -8.76
C LYS A 67 5.82 -9.85 -8.50
N GLN A 68 5.37 -9.83 -7.25
CA GLN A 68 4.00 -10.23 -6.90
C GLN A 68 2.98 -9.26 -7.50
N THR A 69 3.29 -7.97 -7.52
CA THR A 69 2.44 -6.95 -8.13
C THR A 69 2.25 -7.22 -9.63
N VAL A 70 3.32 -7.62 -10.31
CA VAL A 70 3.25 -8.03 -11.72
C VAL A 70 2.33 -9.24 -11.89
N LYS A 71 2.46 -10.24 -11.02
CA LYS A 71 1.64 -11.45 -11.10
C LYS A 71 0.15 -11.18 -11.00
N ILE A 72 -0.26 -10.29 -10.10
CA ILE A 72 -1.67 -9.95 -9.94
C ILE A 72 -2.13 -8.87 -10.91
N GLN A 73 -1.23 -8.38 -11.76
CA GLN A 73 -1.54 -7.38 -12.79
C GLN A 73 -2.15 -6.10 -12.23
N ALA A 74 -1.67 -5.65 -11.09
CA ALA A 74 -2.07 -4.36 -10.54
C ALA A 74 -1.55 -3.24 -11.44
N LYS A 75 -2.19 -2.08 -11.39
CA LYS A 75 -1.84 -0.95 -12.25
C LYS A 75 -0.71 -0.10 -11.69
N VAL A 76 -0.59 -0.05 -10.37
CA VAL A 76 0.34 0.82 -9.66
C VAL A 76 0.95 0.10 -8.47
N LEU A 77 2.26 0.23 -8.30
CA LEU A 77 2.94 -0.10 -7.06
C LEU A 77 3.31 1.22 -6.39
N TRP A 78 2.82 1.41 -5.18
CA TRP A 78 3.04 2.64 -4.41
C TRP A 78 3.88 2.32 -3.18
N LEU A 79 5.06 2.93 -3.10
CA LEU A 79 5.93 2.81 -1.93
C LEU A 79 5.77 4.06 -1.08
N GLN A 80 5.40 3.86 0.17
CA GLN A 80 5.13 4.95 1.11
C GLN A 80 6.37 5.79 1.42
N TYR A 81 6.15 6.91 2.10
CA TYR A 81 7.22 7.83 2.47
C TYR A 81 8.39 7.08 3.13
N GLY A 82 9.60 7.35 2.64
CA GLY A 82 10.81 6.69 3.12
C GLY A 82 11.14 5.37 2.45
N ILE A 83 10.31 4.88 1.52
CA ILE A 83 10.53 3.60 0.85
C ILE A 83 10.74 3.84 -0.64
N GLN A 84 11.88 3.35 -1.16
CA GLN A 84 12.19 3.40 -2.58
C GLN A 84 13.17 2.29 -2.94
N ASN A 85 13.17 1.84 -4.21
CA ASN A 85 14.05 0.75 -4.63
C ASN A 85 14.17 0.73 -6.16
N ASP A 86 15.40 0.86 -6.67
CA ASP A 86 15.65 0.91 -8.11
C ASP A 86 15.35 -0.41 -8.80
N GLU A 87 15.63 -1.54 -8.17
CA GLU A 87 15.33 -2.85 -8.75
C GLU A 87 13.83 -3.06 -8.89
N ALA A 88 13.06 -2.68 -7.87
CA ALA A 88 11.61 -2.75 -7.95
C ALA A 88 11.09 -1.89 -9.11
N GLU A 89 11.62 -0.69 -9.27
CA GLU A 89 11.24 0.20 -10.36
C GLU A 89 11.50 -0.44 -11.73
N LYS A 90 12.66 -1.05 -11.90
CA LYS A 90 13.02 -1.72 -13.17
C LYS A 90 12.07 -2.88 -13.48
N ILE A 91 11.73 -3.68 -12.49
CA ILE A 91 10.80 -4.80 -12.66
C ILE A 91 9.46 -4.29 -13.19
N LEU A 92 8.95 -3.21 -12.62
CA LEU A 92 7.64 -2.67 -12.99
C LEU A 92 7.65 -2.00 -14.35
N LYS A 93 8.72 -1.27 -14.68
CA LYS A 93 8.83 -0.57 -15.96
C LYS A 93 8.74 -1.53 -17.14
N SER A 94 9.33 -2.72 -17.01
CA SER A 94 9.30 -3.71 -18.07
C SER A 94 7.90 -4.29 -18.31
N LYS A 95 6.95 -4.02 -17.42
CA LYS A 95 5.58 -4.57 -17.46
C LYS A 95 4.52 -3.49 -17.56
N ASN A 96 4.88 -2.23 -17.81
CA ASN A 96 3.95 -1.11 -17.91
C ASN A 96 3.13 -0.87 -16.64
N ILE A 97 3.71 -1.14 -15.48
CA ILE A 97 3.08 -0.84 -14.19
C ILE A 97 3.72 0.43 -13.65
N THR A 98 2.88 1.37 -13.21
CA THR A 98 3.35 2.65 -12.67
C THR A 98 4.03 2.43 -11.32
N TYR A 99 5.21 3.03 -11.16
CA TYR A 99 5.97 3.00 -9.92
C TYR A 99 5.92 4.39 -9.28
N ILE A 100 5.42 4.47 -8.04
CA ILE A 100 5.42 5.70 -7.24
C ILE A 100 6.14 5.36 -5.94
N ALA A 101 7.09 6.19 -5.53
CA ALA A 101 7.90 5.89 -4.36
C ALA A 101 8.12 7.12 -3.50
N ASN A 102 8.37 6.87 -2.21
CA ASN A 102 8.72 7.91 -1.24
C ASN A 102 7.62 8.96 -1.10
N LYS A 103 6.35 8.54 -1.17
CA LYS A 103 5.20 9.42 -1.02
C LYS A 103 4.12 8.74 -0.18
N CYS A 104 3.51 9.47 0.75
CA CYS A 104 2.39 8.95 1.52
C CYS A 104 1.09 9.12 0.71
N ILE A 105 0.38 8.02 0.47
CA ILE A 105 -0.84 8.05 -0.33
C ILE A 105 -1.93 8.91 0.31
N LYS A 106 -2.03 8.91 1.64
CA LYS A 106 -2.98 9.78 2.35
C LYS A 106 -2.67 11.25 2.11
N GLN A 107 -1.40 11.63 2.23
CA GLN A 107 -0.97 13.02 2.02
C GLN A 107 -1.18 13.45 0.58
N GLU A 108 -0.89 12.57 -0.38
CA GLU A 108 -1.12 12.87 -1.80
C GLU A 108 -2.60 13.03 -2.10
N TYR A 109 -3.45 12.22 -1.48
CA TYR A 109 -4.89 12.37 -1.63
C TYR A 109 -5.35 13.72 -1.09
N GLN A 110 -4.86 14.11 0.10
CA GLN A 110 -5.19 15.40 0.70
C GLN A 110 -4.76 16.56 -0.20
N ARG A 111 -3.55 16.49 -0.75
CA ARG A 111 -3.00 17.53 -1.60
C ARG A 111 -3.75 17.67 -2.93
N LEU A 112 -4.06 16.55 -3.58
CA LEU A 112 -4.63 16.53 -4.93
C LEU A 112 -6.15 16.71 -4.94
N PHE A 113 -6.85 16.13 -4.00
CA PHE A 113 -8.31 16.08 -4.01
C PHE A 113 -8.97 16.96 -2.96
N LEU A 114 -8.38 17.06 -1.78
CA LEU A 114 -8.95 17.88 -0.70
C LEU A 114 -8.32 19.28 -0.65
N LYS A 115 -7.20 19.48 -1.33
CA LYS A 115 -6.49 20.76 -1.42
C LYS A 115 -6.11 21.32 -0.05
N VAL A 116 -5.70 20.44 0.87
CA VAL A 116 -5.23 20.80 2.20
C VAL A 116 -3.78 20.37 2.38
N SER A 117 -3.09 21.00 3.32
CA SER A 117 -1.70 20.62 3.62
C SER A 117 -1.65 19.23 4.23
N PRO A 118 -0.70 18.39 3.83
CA PRO A 118 -0.54 17.06 4.42
C PRO A 118 -0.27 17.13 5.93
N VAL A 119 -0.79 16.15 6.67
CA VAL A 119 -0.63 16.05 8.13
C VAL A 119 0.38 14.96 8.44
N PHE A 120 1.64 15.34 8.56
CA PHE A 120 2.74 14.40 8.80
C PHE A 120 2.62 13.59 10.08
N PRO A 121 2.35 14.21 11.23
CA PRO A 121 2.37 13.47 12.49
C PRO A 121 1.43 12.27 12.50
N ALA A 122 0.34 12.31 11.77
CA ALA A 122 -0.63 11.22 11.72
C ALA A 122 -0.04 9.93 11.12
N LEU A 123 1.07 10.02 10.41
CA LEU A 123 1.67 8.90 9.69
C LEU A 123 3.00 8.44 10.27
N LYS A 124 3.45 9.02 11.36
CA LYS A 124 4.76 8.70 11.95
C LYS A 124 4.72 7.56 12.96
N ASN A 125 3.63 6.96 13.17
CA ASN A 125 3.49 5.93 14.21
C ASN A 125 3.85 4.54 13.74
#